data_ebc605b328f2e74dea74735dd0d889c3
#
_entry.id   ebc605b328f2e74dea74735dd0d889c3
#
_cell.length_a   1.000
_cell.length_b   1.000
_cell.length_c   1.000
_cell.angle_alpha   90.00
_cell.angle_beta   90.00
_cell.angle_gamma   90.00
#
_symmetry.space_group_name_H-M   'P 1'
#
loop_
_entity.id
_entity.type
_entity.pdbx_description
1 polymer ?
#
loop_
_entity_poly.entity_id
_entity_poly.type
_entity_poly.pdbx_seq_one_letter_code
_entity_poly.pdbx_strand_id
1 'polypeptide(L)'
;MSAVLSKQTSSEGGEPHHPKGQASRAAILLAAAKLATMKGLNGLSIGDLAAEVGMSKSGLYAHFKSKEELELATIETAAAIFDSEVLQPATGVPAGTEKLKTLANSFLSHLERRVFPGGCFFAAAAAELDTRPGRARDRVVELLNSWISLLRQCILDAQALGEIDPRAEVGQVVFEIEAVLLAANFLFVMTNDPIRLTQARKGVENALARWAVRAESRKKRSARRTP
;
A
#
# COMPACT_ATOMS: atom_id res chain seq x y z
N MET A 1 -19.98 -17.06 75.89
CA MET A 1 -18.78 -16.30 76.26
C MET A 1 -17.83 -16.27 75.04
N SER A 2 -17.55 -15.08 74.65
CA SER A 2 -16.44 -14.56 73.87
C SER A 2 -16.21 -15.03 72.45
N ALA A 3 -16.55 -14.09 71.56
CA ALA A 3 -16.13 -13.99 70.19
C ALA A 3 -14.63 -13.63 70.09
N VAL A 4 -13.95 -14.20 69.06
CA VAL A 4 -12.68 -13.68 68.59
C VAL A 4 -12.83 -13.45 67.08
N LEU A 5 -12.83 -12.17 66.71
CA LEU A 5 -12.73 -11.67 65.36
C LEU A 5 -11.35 -11.99 64.78
N SER A 6 -11.28 -12.70 63.66
CA SER A 6 -10.10 -12.75 62.82
C SER A 6 -10.31 -11.83 61.63
N LYS A 7 -9.45 -10.83 61.52
CA LYS A 7 -9.34 -9.89 60.39
C LYS A 7 -8.96 -10.66 59.14
N GLN A 8 -9.79 -10.58 58.10
CA GLN A 8 -9.40 -10.91 56.73
C GLN A 8 -8.66 -9.74 56.14
N THR A 9 -7.39 -9.95 55.81
CA THR A 9 -6.59 -9.06 54.98
C THR A 9 -7.04 -9.18 53.52
N SER A 10 -7.56 -8.09 53.01
CA SER A 10 -7.90 -7.97 51.59
C SER A 10 -6.61 -8.01 50.80
N SER A 11 -6.44 -9.05 49.98
CA SER A 11 -5.43 -9.07 48.90
C SER A 11 -5.92 -8.15 47.79
N GLU A 12 -5.18 -7.06 47.57
CA GLU A 12 -5.33 -6.19 46.41
C GLU A 12 -5.14 -7.03 45.15
N GLY A 13 -6.24 -7.23 44.43
CA GLY A 13 -6.21 -7.79 43.09
C GLY A 13 -5.57 -6.78 42.14
N GLY A 14 -4.37 -7.08 41.69
CA GLY A 14 -3.75 -6.33 40.60
C GLY A 14 -4.66 -6.38 39.38
N GLU A 15 -5.14 -5.24 38.93
CA GLU A 15 -5.88 -5.11 37.69
C GLU A 15 -5.03 -5.62 36.54
N PRO A 16 -5.60 -6.42 35.61
CA PRO A 16 -4.89 -6.88 34.43
C PRO A 16 -4.53 -5.65 33.60
N HIS A 17 -3.25 -5.47 33.35
CA HIS A 17 -2.70 -4.42 32.49
C HIS A 17 -3.21 -4.64 31.07
N HIS A 18 -4.30 -3.96 30.72
CA HIS A 18 -4.93 -4.07 29.41
C HIS A 18 -4.01 -3.53 28.29
N PRO A 19 -4.05 -4.12 27.09
CA PRO A 19 -3.23 -3.70 25.94
C PRO A 19 -3.74 -2.39 25.30
N LYS A 20 -4.27 -1.45 26.10
CA LYS A 20 -4.78 -0.15 25.62
C LYS A 20 -3.72 0.65 24.86
N GLY A 21 -2.43 0.52 25.21
CA GLY A 21 -1.35 1.25 24.55
C GLY A 21 -1.05 0.76 23.13
N GLN A 22 -1.13 -0.55 22.86
CA GLN A 22 -0.91 -1.08 21.49
C GLN A 22 -2.09 -0.79 20.57
N ALA A 23 -3.32 -0.96 21.04
CA ALA A 23 -4.51 -0.59 20.29
C ALA A 23 -4.54 0.91 19.98
N SER A 24 -4.17 1.76 20.92
CA SER A 24 -4.05 3.22 20.72
C SER A 24 -2.97 3.56 19.69
N ARG A 25 -1.80 2.90 19.72
CA ARG A 25 -0.72 3.14 18.75
C ARG A 25 -1.16 2.80 17.33
N ALA A 26 -1.84 1.68 17.11
CA ALA A 26 -2.37 1.30 15.81
C ALA A 26 -3.41 2.30 15.29
N ALA A 27 -4.32 2.77 16.13
CA ALA A 27 -5.31 3.79 15.78
C ALA A 27 -4.65 5.12 15.39
N ILE A 28 -3.63 5.54 16.15
CA ILE A 28 -2.84 6.74 15.85
C ILE A 28 -2.18 6.62 14.47
N LEU A 29 -1.52 5.50 14.18
CA LEU A 29 -0.80 5.29 12.94
C LEU A 29 -1.74 5.19 11.74
N LEU A 30 -2.92 4.60 11.90
CA LEU A 30 -3.94 4.59 10.85
C LEU A 30 -4.44 6.02 10.55
N ALA A 31 -4.71 6.81 11.57
CA ALA A 31 -5.08 8.22 11.41
C ALA A 31 -3.95 9.01 10.77
N ALA A 32 -2.70 8.81 11.19
CA ALA A 32 -1.53 9.44 10.62
C ALA A 32 -1.37 9.11 9.12
N ALA A 33 -1.53 7.84 8.73
CA ALA A 33 -1.46 7.43 7.33
C ALA A 33 -2.56 8.10 6.47
N LYS A 34 -3.79 8.21 6.98
CA LYS A 34 -4.87 8.92 6.31
C LYS A 34 -4.58 10.41 6.17
N LEU A 35 -4.17 11.08 7.25
CA LEU A 35 -3.84 12.50 7.25
C LEU A 35 -2.66 12.82 6.34
N ALA A 36 -1.64 11.96 6.29
CA ALA A 36 -0.48 12.12 5.43
C ALA A 36 -0.85 12.20 3.94
N THR A 37 -1.88 11.48 3.49
CA THR A 37 -2.33 11.58 2.10
C THR A 37 -3.03 12.90 1.75
N MET A 38 -3.49 13.66 2.75
CA MET A 38 -4.19 14.93 2.56
C MET A 38 -3.32 16.16 2.86
N LYS A 39 -2.44 16.05 3.87
CA LYS A 39 -1.65 17.18 4.39
C LYS A 39 -0.15 17.02 4.12
N GLY A 40 0.25 15.88 3.56
CA GLY A 40 1.65 15.47 3.45
C GLY A 40 2.18 14.82 4.73
N LEU A 41 3.20 13.99 4.58
CA LEU A 41 3.86 13.30 5.70
C LEU A 41 4.57 14.31 6.63
N ASN A 42 5.23 15.32 6.07
CA ASN A 42 5.82 16.42 6.83
C ASN A 42 4.78 17.33 7.49
N GLY A 43 3.60 17.45 6.88
CA GLY A 43 2.48 18.20 7.39
C GLY A 43 1.80 17.57 8.61
N LEU A 44 2.17 16.34 8.97
CA LEU A 44 1.69 15.68 10.19
C LEU A 44 2.20 16.44 11.42
N SER A 45 1.34 17.26 12.02
CA SER A 45 1.62 17.84 13.31
C SER A 45 1.09 16.94 14.42
N ILE A 46 1.82 16.88 15.53
CA ILE A 46 1.36 16.19 16.75
C ILE A 46 0.00 16.76 17.22
N GLY A 47 -0.23 18.05 17.01
CA GLY A 47 -1.48 18.71 17.38
C GLY A 47 -2.67 18.23 16.55
N ASP A 48 -2.52 18.18 15.23
CA ASP A 48 -3.56 17.70 14.31
C ASP A 48 -3.89 16.23 14.58
N LEU A 49 -2.84 15.42 14.73
CA LEU A 49 -3.00 13.98 14.97
C LEU A 49 -3.65 13.71 16.33
N ALA A 50 -3.27 14.45 17.37
CA ALA A 50 -3.89 14.35 18.70
C ALA A 50 -5.39 14.71 18.65
N ALA A 51 -5.75 15.76 17.91
CA ALA A 51 -7.14 16.16 17.72
C ALA A 51 -7.93 15.07 16.95
N GLU A 52 -7.36 14.51 15.87
CA GLU A 52 -7.98 13.46 15.06
C GLU A 52 -8.30 12.19 15.87
N VAL A 53 -7.39 11.79 16.77
CA VAL A 53 -7.56 10.57 17.58
C VAL A 53 -8.18 10.82 18.96
N GLY A 54 -8.58 12.07 19.27
CA GLY A 54 -9.19 12.42 20.56
C GLY A 54 -8.26 12.30 21.76
N MET A 55 -6.93 12.50 21.57
CA MET A 55 -5.92 12.38 22.61
C MET A 55 -5.32 13.75 22.97
N SER A 56 -4.70 13.85 24.16
CA SER A 56 -3.85 14.98 24.47
C SER A 56 -2.52 14.93 23.71
N LYS A 57 -1.91 16.07 23.44
CA LYS A 57 -0.58 16.13 22.82
C LYS A 57 0.47 15.36 23.60
N SER A 58 0.45 15.46 24.94
CA SER A 58 1.35 14.72 25.83
C SER A 58 1.13 13.20 25.76
N GLY A 59 -0.12 12.76 25.65
CA GLY A 59 -0.45 11.35 25.41
C GLY A 59 0.12 10.83 24.11
N LEU A 60 0.05 11.62 23.04
CA LEU A 60 0.60 11.26 21.76
C LEU A 60 2.14 11.16 21.77
N TYR A 61 2.82 12.11 22.44
CA TYR A 61 4.28 12.09 22.62
C TYR A 61 4.79 10.86 23.39
N ALA A 62 3.97 10.26 24.24
CA ALA A 62 4.34 9.02 24.93
C ALA A 62 4.47 7.81 23.97
N HIS A 63 3.86 7.87 22.78
CA HIS A 63 3.91 6.80 21.79
C HIS A 63 5.07 6.90 20.80
N PHE A 64 5.63 8.10 20.59
CA PHE A 64 6.67 8.35 19.59
C PHE A 64 7.75 9.28 20.14
N LYS A 65 9.00 8.82 20.12
CA LYS A 65 10.15 9.57 20.67
C LYS A 65 10.54 10.76 19.80
N SER A 66 10.20 10.71 18.49
CA SER A 66 10.54 11.77 17.55
C SER A 66 9.52 11.81 16.40
N LYS A 67 9.53 12.93 15.66
CA LYS A 67 8.76 13.08 14.43
C LYS A 67 9.19 12.04 13.38
N GLU A 68 10.48 11.79 13.23
CA GLU A 68 11.02 10.78 12.31
C GLU A 68 10.51 9.37 12.66
N GLU A 69 10.44 9.02 13.94
CA GLU A 69 9.86 7.72 14.35
C GLU A 69 8.38 7.61 13.95
N LEU A 70 7.60 8.68 14.16
CA LEU A 70 6.21 8.73 13.73
C LEU A 70 6.10 8.58 12.20
N GLU A 71 6.91 9.31 11.43
CA GLU A 71 6.92 9.25 9.97
C GLU A 71 7.23 7.84 9.48
N LEU A 72 8.31 7.21 9.97
CA LEU A 72 8.68 5.85 9.60
C LEU A 72 7.60 4.83 9.99
N ALA A 73 7.05 4.92 11.21
CA ALA A 73 5.98 4.02 11.64
C ALA A 73 4.69 4.22 10.82
N THR A 74 4.42 5.44 10.37
CA THR A 74 3.30 5.75 9.45
C THR A 74 3.52 5.12 8.09
N ILE A 75 4.73 5.19 7.53
CA ILE A 75 5.11 4.54 6.27
C ILE A 75 4.92 3.02 6.37
N GLU A 76 5.39 2.37 7.46
CA GLU A 76 5.21 0.93 7.64
C GLU A 76 3.73 0.54 7.77
N THR A 77 2.93 1.36 8.44
CA THR A 77 1.48 1.13 8.53
C THR A 77 0.81 1.23 7.16
N ALA A 78 1.19 2.23 6.37
CA ALA A 78 0.70 2.37 4.99
C ALA A 78 1.14 1.20 4.11
N ALA A 79 2.37 0.68 4.30
CA ALA A 79 2.87 -0.50 3.60
C ALA A 79 2.06 -1.76 3.93
N ALA A 80 1.75 -1.98 5.21
CA ALA A 80 0.91 -3.10 5.63
C ALA A 80 -0.52 -3.02 5.05
N ILE A 81 -1.08 -1.80 4.98
CA ILE A 81 -2.39 -1.58 4.35
C ILE A 81 -2.30 -1.84 2.84
N PHE A 82 -1.26 -1.35 2.16
CA PHE A 82 -1.05 -1.60 0.74
C PHE A 82 -0.87 -3.09 0.45
N ASP A 83 -0.11 -3.80 1.28
CA ASP A 83 0.02 -5.26 1.19
C ASP A 83 -1.36 -5.93 1.23
N SER A 84 -2.14 -5.65 2.27
CA SER A 84 -3.46 -6.25 2.47
C SER A 84 -4.45 -5.92 1.34
N GLU A 85 -4.44 -4.67 0.84
CA GLU A 85 -5.42 -4.15 -0.11
C GLU A 85 -5.06 -4.41 -1.58
N VAL A 86 -3.75 -4.48 -1.90
CA VAL A 86 -3.26 -4.54 -3.28
C VAL A 86 -2.50 -5.83 -3.57
N LEU A 87 -1.62 -6.28 -2.67
CA LEU A 87 -0.76 -7.43 -2.93
C LEU A 87 -1.44 -8.75 -2.58
N GLN A 88 -2.09 -8.85 -1.42
CA GLN A 88 -2.76 -10.07 -0.95
C GLN A 88 -3.83 -10.60 -1.93
N PRO A 89 -4.66 -9.76 -2.59
CA PRO A 89 -5.61 -10.24 -3.58
C PRO A 89 -4.98 -10.96 -4.78
N ALA A 90 -3.70 -10.70 -5.07
CA ALA A 90 -2.96 -11.38 -6.12
C ALA A 90 -2.20 -12.64 -5.65
N THR A 91 -2.32 -12.99 -4.34
CA THR A 91 -1.74 -14.21 -3.80
C THR A 91 -2.49 -15.43 -4.34
N GLY A 92 -1.76 -16.41 -4.88
CA GLY A 92 -2.35 -17.60 -5.49
C GLY A 92 -2.91 -17.39 -6.92
N VAL A 93 -2.94 -16.16 -7.44
CA VAL A 93 -3.29 -15.90 -8.85
C VAL A 93 -2.16 -16.42 -9.74
N PRO A 94 -2.49 -17.11 -10.86
CA PRO A 94 -1.48 -17.57 -11.82
C PRO A 94 -0.52 -16.47 -12.23
N ALA A 95 0.78 -16.82 -12.32
CA ALA A 95 1.82 -15.89 -12.74
C ALA A 95 1.57 -15.36 -14.17
N GLY A 96 2.18 -14.24 -14.50
CA GLY A 96 2.05 -13.63 -15.83
C GLY A 96 1.03 -12.49 -15.88
N THR A 97 0.35 -12.34 -17.01
CA THR A 97 -0.57 -11.21 -17.25
C THR A 97 -1.78 -11.20 -16.33
N GLU A 98 -2.23 -12.36 -15.87
CA GLU A 98 -3.39 -12.45 -14.95
C GLU A 98 -3.05 -11.86 -13.59
N LYS A 99 -1.90 -12.22 -13.01
CA LYS A 99 -1.42 -11.65 -11.75
C LYS A 99 -1.22 -10.14 -11.86
N LEU A 100 -0.63 -9.69 -12.94
CA LEU A 100 -0.42 -8.25 -13.18
C LEU A 100 -1.74 -7.49 -13.27
N LYS A 101 -2.73 -8.01 -14.01
CA LYS A 101 -4.08 -7.41 -14.07
C LYS A 101 -4.75 -7.37 -12.71
N THR A 102 -4.59 -8.42 -11.92
CA THR A 102 -5.14 -8.47 -10.56
C THR A 102 -4.50 -7.39 -9.68
N LEU A 103 -3.18 -7.24 -9.69
CA LEU A 103 -2.48 -6.19 -8.96
C LEU A 103 -2.96 -4.79 -9.38
N ALA A 104 -3.02 -4.52 -10.68
CA ALA A 104 -3.50 -3.24 -11.20
C ALA A 104 -4.96 -2.95 -10.79
N ASN A 105 -5.85 -3.94 -10.90
CA ASN A 105 -7.24 -3.81 -10.50
C ASN A 105 -7.40 -3.62 -8.98
N SER A 106 -6.61 -4.32 -8.17
CA SER A 106 -6.60 -4.14 -6.71
C SER A 106 -6.14 -2.74 -6.33
N PHE A 107 -5.10 -2.21 -7.00
CA PHE A 107 -4.67 -0.82 -6.83
C PHE A 107 -5.79 0.17 -7.18
N LEU A 108 -6.47 0.01 -8.31
CA LEU A 108 -7.58 0.88 -8.72
C LEU A 108 -8.78 0.75 -7.77
N SER A 109 -9.08 -0.45 -7.28
CA SER A 109 -10.12 -0.68 -6.27
C SER A 109 -9.76 -0.03 -4.92
N HIS A 110 -8.49 -0.05 -4.51
CA HIS A 110 -7.99 0.64 -3.33
C HIS A 110 -8.26 2.15 -3.42
N LEU A 111 -8.05 2.78 -4.58
CA LEU A 111 -8.39 4.18 -4.83
C LEU A 111 -9.91 4.41 -4.79
N GLU A 112 -10.68 3.58 -5.49
CA GLU A 112 -12.14 3.69 -5.63
C GLU A 112 -12.83 3.63 -4.27
N ARG A 113 -12.40 2.72 -3.38
CA ARG A 113 -12.91 2.58 -2.00
C ARG A 113 -12.38 3.67 -1.06
N ARG A 114 -11.51 4.54 -1.52
CA ARG A 114 -10.89 5.61 -0.71
C ARG A 114 -10.32 5.10 0.61
N VAL A 115 -9.57 3.99 0.54
CA VAL A 115 -8.87 3.44 1.71
C VAL A 115 -8.02 4.51 2.37
N PHE A 116 -7.39 5.36 1.53
CA PHE A 116 -6.83 6.64 1.94
C PHE A 116 -7.56 7.79 1.24
N PRO A 117 -7.98 8.83 1.97
CA PRO A 117 -8.76 9.95 1.41
C PRO A 117 -8.06 10.70 0.27
N GLY A 118 -6.73 10.87 0.38
CA GLY A 118 -5.91 11.55 -0.62
C GLY A 118 -5.34 10.62 -1.71
N GLY A 119 -5.86 9.41 -1.88
CA GLY A 119 -5.38 8.42 -2.85
C GLY A 119 -4.23 7.57 -2.34
N CYS A 120 -3.37 7.10 -3.22
CA CYS A 120 -2.25 6.24 -2.85
C CYS A 120 -1.26 6.98 -1.93
N PHE A 121 -1.01 6.42 -0.74
CA PHE A 121 -0.05 6.97 0.22
C PHE A 121 1.35 7.15 -0.39
N PHE A 122 1.83 6.16 -1.13
CA PHE A 122 3.17 6.18 -1.71
C PHE A 122 3.31 7.20 -2.83
N ALA A 123 2.26 7.43 -3.62
CA ALA A 123 2.26 8.49 -4.62
C ALA A 123 2.33 9.88 -3.97
N ALA A 124 1.58 10.11 -2.88
CA ALA A 124 1.62 11.35 -2.12
C ALA A 124 2.99 11.56 -1.44
N ALA A 125 3.50 10.52 -0.75
CA ALA A 125 4.78 10.58 -0.05
C ALA A 125 5.97 10.77 -1.03
N ALA A 126 5.94 10.10 -2.20
CA ALA A 126 6.99 10.26 -3.20
C ALA A 126 7.03 11.68 -3.75
N ALA A 127 5.88 12.28 -4.07
CA ALA A 127 5.81 13.67 -4.57
C ALA A 127 6.28 14.69 -3.54
N GLU A 128 6.12 14.40 -2.24
CA GLU A 128 6.58 15.29 -1.18
C GLU A 128 8.07 15.14 -0.86
N LEU A 129 8.58 13.91 -0.90
CA LEU A 129 9.92 13.55 -0.44
C LEU A 129 10.96 13.48 -1.57
N ASP A 130 10.58 13.74 -2.83
CA ASP A 130 11.43 13.57 -4.02
C ASP A 130 12.77 14.30 -3.92
N THR A 131 12.78 15.52 -3.39
CA THR A 131 13.97 16.37 -3.22
C THR A 131 14.49 16.44 -1.78
N ARG A 132 13.94 15.65 -0.86
CA ARG A 132 14.27 15.72 0.59
C ARG A 132 14.99 14.45 1.04
N PRO A 133 16.33 14.45 1.15
CA PRO A 133 17.05 13.28 1.64
C PRO A 133 16.71 12.97 3.10
N GLY A 134 16.69 11.68 3.45
CA GLY A 134 16.42 11.21 4.80
C GLY A 134 15.81 9.83 4.83
N ARG A 135 15.73 9.24 6.02
CA ARG A 135 15.29 7.85 6.22
C ARG A 135 13.86 7.57 5.71
N ALA A 136 12.97 8.55 5.86
CA ALA A 136 11.59 8.42 5.34
C ALA A 136 11.59 8.29 3.81
N ARG A 137 12.35 9.16 3.10
CA ARG A 137 12.51 9.06 1.64
C ARG A 137 13.12 7.74 1.23
N ASP A 138 14.21 7.33 1.87
CA ASP A 138 14.90 6.10 1.54
C ASP A 138 13.96 4.90 1.67
N ARG A 139 13.16 4.87 2.73
CA ARG A 139 12.16 3.81 2.95
C ARG A 139 11.04 3.82 1.91
N VAL A 140 10.54 4.98 1.51
CA VAL A 140 9.57 5.09 0.42
C VAL A 140 10.15 4.59 -0.90
N VAL A 141 11.41 4.92 -1.21
CA VAL A 141 12.12 4.44 -2.41
C VAL A 141 12.26 2.92 -2.40
N GLU A 142 12.62 2.31 -1.27
CA GLU A 142 12.69 0.84 -1.14
C GLU A 142 11.34 0.16 -1.45
N LEU A 143 10.24 0.70 -0.91
CA LEU A 143 8.90 0.17 -1.12
C LEU A 143 8.43 0.34 -2.57
N LEU A 144 8.71 1.49 -3.19
CA LEU A 144 8.44 1.71 -4.61
C LEU A 144 9.23 0.76 -5.50
N ASN A 145 10.52 0.56 -5.21
CA ASN A 145 11.35 -0.39 -5.96
C ASN A 145 10.86 -1.84 -5.82
N SER A 146 10.35 -2.21 -4.65
CA SER A 146 9.75 -3.53 -4.41
C SER A 146 8.48 -3.73 -5.25
N TRP A 147 7.62 -2.72 -5.32
CA TRP A 147 6.44 -2.72 -6.18
C TRP A 147 6.80 -2.83 -7.67
N ILE A 148 7.71 -1.98 -8.16
CA ILE A 148 8.19 -2.02 -9.55
C ILE A 148 8.80 -3.38 -9.88
N SER A 149 9.59 -3.96 -8.96
CA SER A 149 10.19 -5.29 -9.13
C SER A 149 9.13 -6.39 -9.24
N LEU A 150 8.05 -6.31 -8.48
CA LEU A 150 6.93 -7.25 -8.58
C LEU A 150 6.24 -7.16 -9.95
N LEU A 151 5.97 -5.96 -10.46
CA LEU A 151 5.39 -5.78 -11.80
C LEU A 151 6.34 -6.31 -12.89
N ARG A 152 7.65 -6.04 -12.77
CA ARG A 152 8.66 -6.59 -13.68
C ARG A 152 8.64 -8.11 -13.71
N GLN A 153 8.56 -8.75 -12.53
CA GLN A 153 8.48 -10.19 -12.45
C GLN A 153 7.23 -10.74 -13.16
N CYS A 154 6.08 -10.09 -12.99
CA CYS A 154 4.86 -10.49 -13.70
C CYS A 154 5.02 -10.44 -15.24
N ILE A 155 5.73 -9.43 -15.77
CA ILE A 155 6.00 -9.33 -17.23
C ILE A 155 6.99 -10.41 -17.67
N LEU A 156 8.05 -10.68 -16.91
CA LEU A 156 9.01 -11.75 -17.19
C LEU A 156 8.32 -13.13 -17.21
N ASP A 157 7.46 -13.38 -16.24
CA ASP A 157 6.66 -14.60 -16.17
C ASP A 157 5.73 -14.73 -17.40
N ALA A 158 5.08 -13.62 -17.78
CA ALA A 158 4.22 -13.58 -18.98
C ALA A 158 5.00 -13.84 -20.27
N GLN A 159 6.25 -13.37 -20.37
CA GLN A 159 7.13 -13.71 -21.50
C GLN A 159 7.51 -15.21 -21.50
N ALA A 160 7.85 -15.75 -20.32
CA ALA A 160 8.19 -17.17 -20.19
C ALA A 160 7.01 -18.08 -20.53
N LEU A 161 5.79 -17.67 -20.18
CA LEU A 161 4.53 -18.36 -20.51
C LEU A 161 4.09 -18.16 -21.98
N GLY A 162 4.78 -17.30 -22.73
CA GLY A 162 4.42 -16.98 -24.12
C GLY A 162 3.12 -16.17 -24.25
N GLU A 163 2.78 -15.40 -23.24
CA GLU A 163 1.64 -14.47 -23.24
C GLU A 163 2.05 -13.11 -23.80
N ILE A 164 3.25 -12.65 -23.50
CA ILE A 164 3.86 -11.40 -23.98
C ILE A 164 5.04 -11.75 -24.92
N ASP A 165 5.21 -10.95 -25.95
CA ASP A 165 6.31 -11.08 -26.92
C ASP A 165 7.66 -10.92 -26.19
N PRO A 166 8.60 -11.86 -26.32
CA PRO A 166 9.92 -11.76 -25.68
C PRO A 166 10.74 -10.56 -26.18
N ARG A 167 10.35 -9.89 -27.25
CA ARG A 167 10.97 -8.65 -27.73
C ARG A 167 10.47 -7.41 -27.01
N ALA A 168 9.37 -7.52 -26.24
CA ALA A 168 8.89 -6.40 -25.42
C ALA A 168 9.95 -6.06 -24.37
N GLU A 169 10.35 -4.78 -24.32
CA GLU A 169 11.27 -4.30 -23.30
C GLU A 169 10.50 -4.19 -21.96
N VAL A 170 10.91 -5.01 -20.99
CA VAL A 170 10.19 -5.22 -19.72
C VAL A 170 10.04 -3.92 -18.93
N GLY A 171 11.13 -3.12 -18.86
CA GLY A 171 11.11 -1.85 -18.13
C GLY A 171 10.15 -0.85 -18.75
N GLN A 172 10.08 -0.80 -20.09
CA GLN A 172 9.15 0.08 -20.81
C GLN A 172 7.69 -0.31 -20.57
N VAL A 173 7.37 -1.60 -20.60
CA VAL A 173 6.00 -2.08 -20.33
C VAL A 173 5.58 -1.75 -18.90
N VAL A 174 6.46 -1.96 -17.93
CA VAL A 174 6.21 -1.61 -16.52
C VAL A 174 6.02 -0.11 -16.37
N PHE A 175 6.88 0.71 -16.98
CA PHE A 175 6.76 2.17 -16.94
C PHE A 175 5.42 2.66 -17.51
N GLU A 176 4.94 2.10 -18.62
CA GLU A 176 3.64 2.45 -19.21
C GLU A 176 2.49 2.10 -18.25
N ILE A 177 2.54 0.95 -17.59
CA ILE A 177 1.53 0.54 -16.60
C ILE A 177 1.56 1.47 -15.37
N GLU A 178 2.74 1.74 -14.83
CA GLU A 178 2.93 2.68 -13.71
C GLU A 178 2.39 4.08 -14.06
N ALA A 179 2.70 4.59 -15.25
CA ALA A 179 2.22 5.90 -15.68
C ALA A 179 0.67 5.94 -15.74
N VAL A 180 0.02 4.87 -16.18
CA VAL A 180 -1.45 4.76 -16.18
C VAL A 180 -2.01 4.76 -14.76
N LEU A 181 -1.42 3.99 -13.85
CA LEU A 181 -1.88 3.89 -12.45
C LEU A 181 -1.67 5.20 -11.69
N LEU A 182 -0.51 5.87 -11.88
CA LEU A 182 -0.24 7.17 -11.28
C LEU A 182 -1.16 8.26 -11.83
N ALA A 183 -1.39 8.30 -13.14
CA ALA A 183 -2.34 9.22 -13.76
C ALA A 183 -3.76 9.01 -13.22
N ALA A 184 -4.19 7.76 -13.05
CA ALA A 184 -5.48 7.43 -12.46
C ALA A 184 -5.60 7.96 -11.03
N ASN A 185 -4.57 7.71 -10.20
CA ASN A 185 -4.52 8.22 -8.83
C ASN A 185 -4.67 9.75 -8.80
N PHE A 186 -3.81 10.45 -9.53
CA PHE A 186 -3.81 11.91 -9.58
C PHE A 186 -5.16 12.47 -10.05
N LEU A 187 -5.66 12.00 -11.20
CA LEU A 187 -6.89 12.52 -11.80
C LEU A 187 -8.12 12.17 -10.96
N PHE A 188 -8.21 10.95 -10.44
CA PHE A 188 -9.34 10.55 -9.61
C PHE A 188 -9.41 11.34 -8.30
N VAL A 189 -8.28 11.55 -7.63
CA VAL A 189 -8.23 12.37 -6.40
C VAL A 189 -8.62 13.81 -6.68
N MET A 190 -8.10 14.40 -7.77
CA MET A 190 -8.36 15.80 -8.13
C MET A 190 -9.80 16.08 -8.59
N THR A 191 -10.37 15.16 -9.37
CA THR A 191 -11.66 15.41 -10.05
C THR A 191 -12.83 14.69 -9.43
N ASN A 192 -12.58 13.70 -8.56
CA ASN A 192 -13.58 12.80 -8.01
C ASN A 192 -14.42 12.06 -9.10
N ASP A 193 -13.86 11.90 -10.29
CA ASP A 193 -14.54 11.32 -11.45
C ASP A 193 -14.15 9.84 -11.62
N PRO A 194 -15.07 8.87 -11.40
CA PRO A 194 -14.77 7.44 -11.48
C PRO A 194 -14.42 6.98 -12.91
N ILE A 195 -14.72 7.78 -13.93
CA ILE A 195 -14.33 7.47 -15.31
C ILE A 195 -12.81 7.32 -15.43
N ARG A 196 -12.02 8.00 -14.60
CA ARG A 196 -10.55 7.92 -14.59
C ARG A 196 -10.07 6.52 -14.26
N LEU A 197 -10.73 5.84 -13.33
CA LEU A 197 -10.42 4.46 -12.96
C LEU A 197 -10.78 3.49 -14.09
N THR A 198 -11.91 3.71 -14.76
CA THR A 198 -12.32 2.93 -15.93
C THR A 198 -11.33 3.10 -17.09
N GLN A 199 -10.90 4.34 -17.36
CA GLN A 199 -9.89 4.65 -18.36
C GLN A 199 -8.55 3.96 -18.05
N ALA A 200 -8.17 3.92 -16.77
CA ALA A 200 -6.94 3.26 -16.34
C ALA A 200 -7.01 1.73 -16.51
N ARG A 201 -8.11 1.08 -16.16
CA ARG A 201 -8.32 -0.35 -16.42
C ARG A 201 -8.12 -0.65 -17.91
N LYS A 202 -8.74 0.16 -18.76
CA LYS A 202 -8.57 0.03 -20.22
C LYS A 202 -7.15 0.34 -20.70
N GLY A 203 -6.48 1.30 -20.08
CA GLY A 203 -5.09 1.63 -20.36
C GLY A 203 -4.14 0.47 -20.08
N VAL A 204 -4.29 -0.20 -18.94
CA VAL A 204 -3.51 -1.40 -18.59
C VAL A 204 -3.78 -2.54 -19.58
N GLU A 205 -5.06 -2.80 -19.92
CA GLU A 205 -5.41 -3.80 -20.92
C GLU A 205 -4.75 -3.51 -22.27
N ASN A 206 -4.78 -2.25 -22.73
CA ASN A 206 -4.20 -1.85 -24.01
C ASN A 206 -2.67 -1.98 -24.01
N ALA A 207 -1.99 -1.61 -22.90
CA ALA A 207 -0.55 -1.77 -22.75
C ALA A 207 -0.14 -3.26 -22.88
N LEU A 208 -0.87 -4.16 -22.23
CA LEU A 208 -0.63 -5.61 -22.34
C LEU A 208 -0.98 -6.15 -23.73
N ALA A 209 -2.11 -5.74 -24.31
CA ALA A 209 -2.56 -6.21 -25.62
C ALA A 209 -1.59 -5.83 -26.75
N ARG A 210 -0.90 -4.69 -26.65
CA ARG A 210 0.12 -4.26 -27.63
C ARG A 210 1.23 -5.30 -27.78
N TRP A 211 1.60 -5.96 -26.70
CA TRP A 211 2.69 -6.91 -26.62
C TRP A 211 2.22 -8.37 -26.53
N ALA A 212 0.91 -8.61 -26.60
CA ALA A 212 0.37 -9.97 -26.55
C ALA A 212 0.83 -10.79 -27.76
N VAL A 213 1.26 -12.02 -27.50
CA VAL A 213 1.60 -12.97 -28.59
C VAL A 213 0.32 -13.36 -29.32
N ARG A 214 0.27 -13.10 -30.63
CA ARG A 214 -0.88 -13.47 -31.48
C ARG A 214 -1.08 -14.99 -31.48
N ALA A 215 -2.35 -15.43 -31.40
CA ALA A 215 -2.72 -16.84 -31.27
C ALA A 215 -2.13 -17.75 -32.35
N GLU A 216 -1.91 -17.26 -33.58
CA GLU A 216 -1.28 -17.98 -34.66
C GLU A 216 0.19 -18.34 -34.41
N SER A 217 0.92 -17.45 -33.77
CA SER A 217 2.32 -17.66 -33.38
C SER A 217 2.45 -18.71 -32.26
N ARG A 218 1.44 -18.81 -31.39
CA ARG A 218 1.37 -19.78 -30.29
C ARG A 218 1.20 -21.21 -30.82
N LYS A 219 0.34 -21.42 -31.84
CA LYS A 219 0.15 -22.74 -32.50
C LYS A 219 1.42 -23.23 -33.22
N LYS A 220 2.15 -22.34 -33.90
CA LYS A 220 3.41 -22.71 -34.59
C LYS A 220 4.54 -23.09 -33.64
N ARG A 221 4.60 -22.49 -32.43
CA ARG A 221 5.61 -22.84 -31.41
C ARG A 221 5.28 -24.17 -30.72
N SER A 222 4.01 -24.45 -30.44
CA SER A 222 3.58 -25.73 -29.87
C SER A 222 3.87 -26.89 -30.82
N ALA A 223 3.58 -26.73 -32.13
CA ALA A 223 3.86 -27.74 -33.15
C ALA A 223 5.35 -28.06 -33.39
N ARG A 224 6.26 -27.12 -33.01
CA ARG A 224 7.72 -27.34 -33.12
C ARG A 224 8.34 -27.96 -31.87
N ARG A 225 7.58 -28.15 -30.77
CA ARG A 225 8.02 -28.75 -29.50
C ARG A 225 7.56 -30.19 -29.31
N THR A 226 6.83 -30.77 -30.26
CA THR A 226 6.49 -32.20 -30.27
C THR A 226 7.60 -32.92 -31.06
N PRO A 227 8.35 -33.86 -30.40
CA PRO A 227 9.42 -34.63 -31.02
C PRO A 227 8.90 -35.57 -32.09
#